data_74302ffbd9eb8ff712f8f762701bba64
#
_entry.id   74302ffbd9eb8ff712f8f762701bba64
#
_cell.length_a   1.000
_cell.length_b   1.000
_cell.length_c   1.000
_cell.angle_alpha   90.00
_cell.angle_beta   90.00
_cell.angle_gamma   90.00
#
_symmetry.space_group_name_H-M   'P 1'
#
loop_
_entity.id
_entity.type
_entity.pdbx_description
1 polymer ?
#
loop_
_entity_poly.entity_id
_entity_poly.type
_entity_poly.pdbx_seq_one_letter_code
_entity_poly.pdbx_strand_id
1 'polypeptide(L)'
;MLDDLCVTINEIKENLKSGDKFKAVGVLTTARQKRDKNDQPYWDLTVMDASGTINLKAWSDTKWWDARLGEKKALDPEQLAEIEHISRQPVGILGVVTKFKQKLQYHVNQIYLLSADKYPPESFMEKSPVPVEQMERDFWDIVDSCGEPVKTLLHDFFDEEMWERFKLAPAAVKNHHAYVHGLLEHTLDVTKASRAIGYIYLNKGLKVDIDILTAGALLHDIGKLRAYSID
;
A
#
# COMPACT_ATOMS: atom_id res chain seq x y z
N MET A 1 -3.20 21.86 7.10
CA MET A 1 -2.13 22.42 7.96
C MET A 1 -1.22 21.37 8.61
N LEU A 2 -1.29 20.10 8.22
CA LEU A 2 -0.28 19.08 8.59
C LEU A 2 0.84 18.99 7.54
N ASP A 3 0.61 19.41 6.32
CA ASP A 3 1.45 19.10 5.16
C ASP A 3 2.72 19.95 4.98
N ASP A 4 2.78 21.15 5.51
CA ASP A 4 3.87 22.10 5.19
C ASP A 4 5.22 21.85 5.88
N LEU A 5 5.36 20.84 6.74
CA LEU A 5 6.59 20.52 7.48
C LEU A 5 6.73 19.01 7.77
N CYS A 6 6.07 18.16 6.99
CA CYS A 6 6.20 16.72 7.14
C CYS A 6 7.43 16.23 6.38
N VAL A 7 8.21 15.38 7.05
CA VAL A 7 9.33 14.65 6.45
C VAL A 7 8.89 13.23 6.11
N THR A 8 9.48 12.64 5.10
CA THR A 8 9.25 11.25 4.74
C THR A 8 9.88 10.28 5.74
N ILE A 9 9.41 9.06 5.77
CA ILE A 9 9.95 8.02 6.65
C ILE A 9 11.43 7.76 6.36
N ASN A 10 11.83 7.75 5.10
CA ASN A 10 13.23 7.60 4.75
C ASN A 10 14.10 8.79 5.22
N GLU A 11 13.63 10.02 5.07
CA GLU A 11 14.31 11.19 5.61
C GLU A 11 14.49 11.11 7.13
N ILE A 12 13.49 10.63 7.87
CA ILE A 12 13.62 10.39 9.32
C ILE A 12 14.75 9.41 9.61
N LYS A 13 14.83 8.31 8.87
CA LYS A 13 15.81 7.24 9.11
C LYS A 13 17.23 7.61 8.70
N GLU A 14 17.38 8.37 7.62
CA GLU A 14 18.67 8.67 7.02
C GLU A 14 19.30 9.97 7.54
N ASN A 15 18.48 10.99 7.78
CA ASN A 15 18.97 12.34 8.02
C ASN A 15 18.87 12.78 9.48
N LEU A 16 17.93 12.23 10.27
CA LEU A 16 17.70 12.69 11.63
C LEU A 16 18.60 11.97 12.65
N LYS A 17 19.01 12.73 13.67
CA LYS A 17 19.89 12.29 14.75
C LYS A 17 19.14 12.28 16.09
N SER A 18 19.73 11.63 17.08
CA SER A 18 19.18 11.63 18.46
C SER A 18 19.01 13.06 18.97
N GLY A 19 17.80 13.38 19.39
CA GLY A 19 17.38 14.71 19.84
C GLY A 19 16.51 15.45 18.81
N ASP A 20 16.58 15.09 17.53
CA ASP A 20 15.80 15.73 16.49
C ASP A 20 14.32 15.36 16.61
N LYS A 21 13.46 16.36 16.39
CA LYS A 21 12.01 16.18 16.33
C LYS A 21 11.59 15.96 14.89
N PHE A 22 10.55 15.15 14.70
CA PHE A 22 9.97 14.91 13.39
C PHE A 22 8.46 15.01 13.41
N LYS A 23 7.91 15.30 12.25
CA LYS A 23 6.49 15.26 11.93
C LYS A 23 6.35 14.53 10.61
N ALA A 24 5.49 13.50 10.60
CA ALA A 24 5.24 12.70 9.40
C ALA A 24 3.77 12.34 9.29
N VAL A 25 3.34 12.02 8.10
CA VAL A 25 2.04 11.44 7.80
C VAL A 25 2.28 10.11 7.10
N GLY A 26 1.49 9.10 7.44
CA GLY A 26 1.61 7.78 6.84
C GLY A 26 0.44 6.89 7.22
N VAL A 27 0.56 5.62 6.94
CA VAL A 27 -0.44 4.61 7.26
C VAL A 27 0.07 3.71 8.39
N LEU A 28 -0.73 3.58 9.44
CA LEU A 28 -0.51 2.62 10.51
C LEU A 28 -0.81 1.21 9.99
N THR A 29 0.21 0.38 9.87
CA THR A 29 0.07 -0.99 9.35
C THR A 29 -0.02 -2.03 10.46
N THR A 30 0.60 -1.76 11.60
CA THR A 30 0.47 -2.60 12.79
C THR A 30 0.50 -1.73 14.06
N ALA A 31 -0.32 -2.11 15.03
CA ALA A 31 -0.26 -1.60 16.40
C ALA A 31 -0.32 -2.78 17.35
N ARG A 32 0.62 -2.85 18.28
CA ARG A 32 0.66 -3.92 19.30
C ARG A 32 0.94 -3.31 20.66
N GLN A 33 0.04 -3.54 21.60
CA GLN A 33 0.30 -3.15 22.98
C GLN A 33 1.27 -4.14 23.63
N LYS A 34 2.29 -3.62 24.29
CA LYS A 34 3.31 -4.37 25.04
C LYS A 34 3.53 -3.76 26.39
N ARG A 35 4.26 -4.47 27.25
CA ARG A 35 4.69 -3.95 28.57
C ARG A 35 6.20 -3.80 28.60
N ASP A 36 6.66 -2.75 29.24
CA ASP A 36 8.09 -2.51 29.47
C ASP A 36 8.59 -3.32 30.69
N LYS A 37 9.86 -3.16 31.05
CA LYS A 37 10.49 -3.84 32.20
C LYS A 37 9.91 -3.44 33.57
N ASN A 38 9.15 -2.35 33.63
CA ASN A 38 8.47 -1.85 34.82
C ASN A 38 6.95 -2.15 34.77
N ASP A 39 6.54 -3.07 33.88
CA ASP A 39 5.15 -3.45 33.63
C ASP A 39 4.25 -2.30 33.12
N GLN A 40 4.85 -1.21 32.60
CA GLN A 40 4.11 -0.10 32.04
C GLN A 40 3.73 -0.39 30.56
N PRO A 41 2.47 -0.15 30.19
CA PRO A 41 2.03 -0.39 28.80
C PRO A 41 2.66 0.63 27.85
N TYR A 42 3.02 0.16 26.67
CA TYR A 42 3.42 1.00 25.53
C TYR A 42 2.95 0.36 24.23
N TRP A 43 2.87 1.15 23.17
CA TRP A 43 2.55 0.67 21.85
C TRP A 43 3.79 0.54 20.99
N ASP A 44 3.91 -0.61 20.32
CA ASP A 44 4.87 -0.89 19.27
C ASP A 44 4.13 -0.75 17.94
N LEU A 45 4.45 0.28 17.20
CA LEU A 45 3.71 0.70 16.00
C LEU A 45 4.59 0.54 14.78
N THR A 46 4.01 0.14 13.66
CA THR A 46 4.64 0.24 12.35
C THR A 46 3.84 1.20 11.50
N VAL A 47 4.50 2.24 11.00
CA VAL A 47 3.92 3.22 10.08
C VAL A 47 4.69 3.18 8.77
N MET A 48 3.98 3.37 7.67
CA MET A 48 4.53 3.34 6.33
C MET A 48 4.09 4.60 5.57
N ASP A 49 4.97 5.09 4.70
CA ASP A 49 4.66 5.99 3.61
C ASP A 49 5.27 5.46 2.30
N ALA A 50 5.15 6.21 1.20
CA ALA A 50 5.69 5.81 -0.10
C ALA A 50 7.23 5.66 -0.12
N SER A 51 7.94 6.19 0.87
CA SER A 51 9.40 6.10 0.99
C SER A 51 9.87 4.89 1.80
N GLY A 52 8.98 4.26 2.58
CA GLY A 52 9.34 3.08 3.37
C GLY A 52 8.52 2.91 4.65
N THR A 53 9.06 2.11 5.57
CA THR A 53 8.43 1.79 6.85
C THR A 53 9.30 2.16 8.03
N ILE A 54 8.67 2.54 9.16
CA ILE A 54 9.34 2.88 10.41
C ILE A 54 8.63 2.22 11.60
N ASN A 55 9.45 1.70 12.54
CA ASN A 55 8.93 1.19 13.81
C ASN A 55 9.02 2.28 14.86
N LEU A 56 7.91 2.55 15.50
CA LEU A 56 7.73 3.64 16.45
C LEU A 56 7.33 3.09 17.82
N LYS A 57 7.71 3.81 18.87
CA LYS A 57 7.26 3.52 20.23
C LYS A 57 6.42 4.68 20.75
N ALA A 58 5.19 4.35 21.14
CA ALA A 58 4.29 5.26 21.80
C ALA A 58 4.16 4.82 23.28
N TRP A 59 4.78 5.56 24.16
CA TRP A 59 4.79 5.28 25.59
C TRP A 59 3.49 5.73 26.28
N SER A 60 3.36 5.49 27.56
CA SER A 60 2.14 5.82 28.34
C SER A 60 1.80 7.32 28.35
N ASP A 61 2.76 8.19 28.08
CA ASP A 61 2.60 9.65 27.99
C ASP A 61 2.26 10.14 26.57
N THR A 62 2.25 9.26 25.56
CA THR A 62 1.84 9.59 24.19
C THR A 62 0.39 10.03 24.15
N LYS A 63 0.13 11.17 23.52
CA LYS A 63 -1.23 11.70 23.34
C LYS A 63 -1.82 11.18 22.02
N TRP A 64 -3.01 10.59 22.11
CA TRP A 64 -3.75 10.08 20.96
C TRP A 64 -4.97 10.95 20.68
N TRP A 65 -5.16 11.25 19.41
CA TRP A 65 -6.21 12.14 18.95
C TRP A 65 -7.00 11.52 17.80
N ASP A 66 -8.32 11.57 17.89
CA ASP A 66 -9.19 11.35 16.75
C ASP A 66 -9.38 12.68 16.02
N ALA A 67 -8.93 12.76 14.78
CA ALA A 67 -9.10 13.89 13.90
C ALA A 67 -9.82 13.50 12.58
N ARG A 68 -10.45 12.31 12.53
CA ARG A 68 -11.12 11.79 11.34
C ARG A 68 -12.29 12.66 10.90
N LEU A 69 -13.00 13.27 11.82
CA LEU A 69 -14.16 14.14 11.54
C LEU A 69 -13.81 15.63 11.47
N GLY A 70 -12.53 15.97 11.39
CA GLY A 70 -12.05 17.35 11.27
C GLY A 70 -11.82 18.05 12.61
N GLU A 71 -12.50 17.69 13.68
CA GLU A 71 -12.26 18.16 15.03
C GLU A 71 -11.32 17.20 15.77
N LYS A 72 -10.41 17.78 16.53
CA LYS A 72 -9.45 17.03 17.33
C LYS A 72 -10.05 16.65 18.66
N LYS A 73 -10.29 15.34 18.89
CA LYS A 73 -10.75 14.79 20.17
C LYS A 73 -9.70 13.85 20.74
N ALA A 74 -9.47 13.89 22.07
CA ALA A 74 -8.62 12.90 22.72
C ALA A 74 -9.30 11.52 22.67
N LEU A 75 -8.54 10.49 22.33
CA LEU A 75 -9.02 9.11 22.42
C LEU A 75 -9.08 8.67 23.88
N ASP A 76 -10.17 8.02 24.25
CA ASP A 76 -10.31 7.38 25.54
C ASP A 76 -9.65 5.98 25.57
N PRO A 77 -9.51 5.35 26.76
CA PRO A 77 -8.87 4.03 26.87
C PRO A 77 -9.56 2.91 26.10
N GLU A 78 -10.90 2.96 25.94
CA GLU A 78 -11.65 1.94 25.20
C GLU A 78 -11.37 2.05 23.70
N GLN A 79 -11.39 3.27 23.16
CA GLN A 79 -11.02 3.54 21.77
C GLN A 79 -9.56 3.19 21.47
N LEU A 80 -8.66 3.38 22.43
CA LEU A 80 -7.26 2.96 22.33
C LEU A 80 -7.11 1.43 22.23
N ALA A 81 -7.94 0.67 22.96
CA ALA A 81 -7.90 -0.80 22.89
C ALA A 81 -8.30 -1.33 21.51
N GLU A 82 -9.16 -0.63 20.77
CA GLU A 82 -9.57 -0.99 19.42
C GLU A 82 -8.48 -0.78 18.37
N ILE A 83 -7.44 -0.01 18.67
CA ILE A 83 -6.37 0.31 17.70
C ILE A 83 -5.61 -0.93 17.23
N GLU A 84 -5.50 -1.98 18.06
CA GLU A 84 -4.87 -3.26 17.64
C GLU A 84 -5.59 -3.91 16.44
N HIS A 85 -6.87 -3.61 16.26
CA HIS A 85 -7.71 -4.15 15.20
C HIS A 85 -7.79 -3.24 13.97
N ILE A 86 -7.22 -2.03 14.06
CA ILE A 86 -7.21 -1.08 12.95
C ILE A 86 -6.00 -1.34 12.06
N SER A 87 -6.24 -1.85 10.86
CA SER A 87 -5.22 -1.89 9.81
C SER A 87 -5.39 -0.71 8.84
N ARG A 88 -4.26 -0.23 8.31
CA ARG A 88 -4.23 0.81 7.27
C ARG A 88 -4.91 2.15 7.64
N GLN A 89 -4.89 2.49 8.91
CA GLN A 89 -5.39 3.79 9.39
C GLN A 89 -4.39 4.90 9.01
N PRO A 90 -4.79 5.93 8.25
CA PRO A 90 -3.96 7.12 8.06
C PRO A 90 -3.70 7.81 9.38
N VAL A 91 -2.44 8.13 9.64
CA VAL A 91 -2.01 8.77 10.90
C VAL A 91 -1.05 9.92 10.64
N GLY A 92 -1.23 10.99 11.41
CA GLY A 92 -0.22 12.04 11.58
C GLY A 92 0.55 11.77 12.87
N ILE A 93 1.87 11.84 12.83
CA ILE A 93 2.74 11.58 13.98
C ILE A 93 3.66 12.75 14.25
N LEU A 94 3.83 13.08 15.54
CA LEU A 94 4.87 13.98 16.03
C LEU A 94 5.72 13.18 16.99
N GLY A 95 7.03 13.19 16.77
CA GLY A 95 7.93 12.38 17.56
C GLY A 95 9.32 12.97 17.69
N VAL A 96 10.17 12.21 18.36
CA VAL A 96 11.59 12.55 18.60
C VAL A 96 12.45 11.31 18.38
N VAL A 97 13.57 11.51 17.72
CA VAL A 97 14.59 10.47 17.58
C VAL A 97 15.36 10.35 18.89
N THR A 98 15.46 9.14 19.41
CA THR A 98 16.22 8.85 20.62
C THR A 98 17.29 7.79 20.35
N LYS A 99 18.15 7.53 21.33
CA LYS A 99 19.18 6.50 21.21
C LYS A 99 19.11 5.55 22.40
N PHE A 100 19.00 4.26 22.10
CA PHE A 100 19.04 3.20 23.10
C PHE A 100 20.02 2.10 22.69
N LYS A 101 20.96 1.75 23.55
CA LYS A 101 22.02 0.75 23.26
C LYS A 101 22.66 0.94 21.88
N GLN A 102 23.07 2.16 21.56
CA GLN A 102 23.71 2.58 20.30
C GLN A 102 22.83 2.51 19.04
N LYS A 103 21.54 2.13 19.15
CA LYS A 103 20.59 2.13 18.05
C LYS A 103 19.62 3.30 18.16
N LEU A 104 19.29 3.91 17.03
CA LEU A 104 18.25 4.92 16.98
C LEU A 104 16.89 4.26 17.26
N GLN A 105 16.07 4.96 18.03
CA GLN A 105 14.67 4.64 18.30
C GLN A 105 13.83 5.89 18.03
N TYR A 106 12.62 5.68 17.60
CA TYR A 106 11.70 6.74 17.24
C TYR A 106 10.53 6.74 18.23
N HIS A 107 10.52 7.71 19.12
CA HIS A 107 9.47 7.87 20.11
C HIS A 107 8.41 8.83 19.61
N VAL A 108 7.16 8.47 19.79
CA VAL A 108 6.01 9.29 19.37
C VAL A 108 5.46 10.02 20.58
N ASN A 109 5.31 11.33 20.47
CA ASN A 109 4.71 12.18 21.49
C ASN A 109 3.21 12.37 21.25
N GLN A 110 2.81 12.46 19.98
CA GLN A 110 1.42 12.64 19.59
C GLN A 110 1.11 11.85 18.33
N ILE A 111 -0.07 11.23 18.30
CA ILE A 111 -0.65 10.52 17.15
C ILE A 111 -2.02 11.11 16.88
N TYR A 112 -2.32 11.29 15.62
CA TYR A 112 -3.61 11.74 15.10
C TYR A 112 -4.15 10.68 14.16
N LEU A 113 -5.32 10.12 14.45
CA LEU A 113 -6.05 9.32 13.46
C LEU A 113 -6.68 10.28 12.45
N LEU A 114 -6.36 10.10 11.17
CA LEU A 114 -6.79 10.97 10.08
C LEU A 114 -7.93 10.32 9.28
N SER A 115 -8.75 11.14 8.61
CA SER A 115 -9.79 10.64 7.71
C SER A 115 -9.17 9.97 6.48
N ALA A 116 -9.63 8.76 6.14
CA ALA A 116 -9.23 8.08 4.91
C ALA A 116 -9.70 8.81 3.64
N ASP A 117 -10.83 9.52 3.69
CA ASP A 117 -11.31 10.33 2.57
C ASP A 117 -10.36 11.47 2.21
N LYS A 118 -9.73 12.09 3.23
CA LYS A 118 -8.78 13.18 3.03
C LYS A 118 -7.35 12.70 2.85
N TYR A 119 -7.01 11.57 3.45
CA TYR A 119 -5.69 10.94 3.40
C TYR A 119 -5.87 9.46 3.00
N PRO A 120 -6.18 9.17 1.73
CA PRO A 120 -6.39 7.80 1.27
C PRO A 120 -5.15 6.93 1.55
N PRO A 121 -5.29 5.74 2.17
CA PRO A 121 -4.17 4.87 2.51
C PRO A 121 -3.25 4.56 1.33
N GLU A 122 -3.81 4.39 0.14
CA GLU A 122 -3.08 4.13 -1.10
C GLU A 122 -2.15 5.28 -1.52
N SER A 123 -2.41 6.51 -1.07
CA SER A 123 -1.52 7.66 -1.33
C SER A 123 -0.17 7.56 -0.60
N PHE A 124 -0.11 6.73 0.45
CA PHE A 124 1.08 6.48 1.25
C PHE A 124 1.79 5.17 0.91
N MET A 125 1.29 4.45 -0.08
CA MET A 125 1.93 3.23 -0.56
C MET A 125 2.90 3.57 -1.71
N GLU A 126 3.96 2.79 -1.82
CA GLU A 126 4.77 2.80 -3.03
C GLU A 126 3.87 2.50 -4.23
N LYS A 127 4.13 3.18 -5.35
CA LYS A 127 3.39 3.00 -6.60
C LYS A 127 4.31 2.41 -7.66
N SER A 128 3.71 1.77 -8.67
CA SER A 128 4.45 1.40 -9.87
C SER A 128 5.24 2.60 -10.42
N PRO A 129 6.48 2.42 -10.86
CA PRO A 129 7.23 3.46 -11.57
C PRO A 129 6.65 3.75 -12.96
N VAL A 130 5.80 2.88 -13.49
CA VAL A 130 5.12 3.06 -14.78
C VAL A 130 3.86 3.88 -14.55
N PRO A 131 3.61 4.96 -15.34
CA PRO A 131 2.39 5.74 -15.23
C PRO A 131 1.14 4.86 -15.43
N VAL A 132 0.18 4.97 -14.52
CA VAL A 132 -1.03 4.14 -14.55
C VAL A 132 -1.83 4.35 -15.83
N GLU A 133 -1.91 5.58 -16.34
CA GLU A 133 -2.62 5.90 -17.58
C GLU A 133 -1.99 5.22 -18.81
N GLN A 134 -0.69 4.93 -18.77
CA GLN A 134 -0.03 4.15 -19.82
C GLN A 134 -0.39 2.67 -19.69
N MET A 135 -0.38 2.14 -18.46
CA MET A 135 -0.77 0.75 -18.21
C MET A 135 -2.24 0.48 -18.57
N GLU A 136 -3.14 1.43 -18.27
CA GLU A 136 -4.55 1.34 -18.65
C GLU A 136 -4.72 1.26 -20.17
N ARG A 137 -4.05 2.15 -20.91
CA ARG A 137 -4.08 2.10 -22.38
C ARG A 137 -3.54 0.77 -22.90
N ASP A 138 -2.37 0.35 -22.44
CA ASP A 138 -1.75 -0.91 -22.86
C ASP A 138 -2.67 -2.12 -22.60
N PHE A 139 -3.38 -2.12 -21.46
CA PHE A 139 -4.29 -3.19 -21.08
C PHE A 139 -5.48 -3.27 -22.06
N TRP A 140 -6.16 -2.15 -22.27
CA TRP A 140 -7.33 -2.12 -23.14
C TRP A 140 -6.97 -2.32 -24.62
N ASP A 141 -5.83 -1.82 -25.07
CA ASP A 141 -5.30 -2.10 -26.42
C ASP A 141 -5.07 -3.61 -26.63
N ILE A 142 -4.57 -4.32 -25.60
CA ILE A 142 -4.40 -5.78 -25.65
C ILE A 142 -5.77 -6.47 -25.69
N VAL A 143 -6.71 -6.09 -24.83
CA VAL A 143 -8.07 -6.65 -24.82
C VAL A 143 -8.75 -6.44 -26.16
N ASP A 144 -8.70 -5.23 -26.71
CA ASP A 144 -9.32 -4.86 -27.97
C ASP A 144 -8.67 -5.53 -29.19
N SER A 145 -7.43 -6.00 -29.05
CA SER A 145 -6.75 -6.78 -30.09
C SER A 145 -7.20 -8.24 -30.20
N CYS A 146 -7.96 -8.74 -29.21
CA CYS A 146 -8.52 -10.09 -29.24
C CYS A 146 -9.73 -10.16 -30.15
N GLY A 147 -9.95 -11.32 -30.78
CA GLY A 147 -11.17 -11.63 -31.52
C GLY A 147 -12.33 -12.04 -30.63
N GLU A 148 -13.55 -12.04 -31.19
CA GLU A 148 -14.73 -12.58 -30.50
C GLU A 148 -14.64 -14.12 -30.41
N PRO A 149 -15.13 -14.74 -29.29
CA PRO A 149 -15.84 -14.14 -28.18
C PRO A 149 -14.93 -13.69 -27.00
N VAL A 150 -13.61 -13.81 -27.12
CA VAL A 150 -12.65 -13.54 -26.02
C VAL A 150 -12.70 -12.06 -25.63
N LYS A 151 -12.78 -11.17 -26.62
CA LYS A 151 -12.89 -9.73 -26.38
C LYS A 151 -14.10 -9.39 -25.52
N THR A 152 -15.28 -9.86 -25.89
CA THR A 152 -16.53 -9.65 -25.12
C THR A 152 -16.38 -10.20 -23.70
N LEU A 153 -15.86 -11.42 -23.53
CA LEU A 153 -15.64 -12.02 -22.21
C LEU A 153 -14.76 -11.13 -21.31
N LEU A 154 -13.67 -10.57 -21.84
CA LEU A 154 -12.74 -9.74 -21.07
C LEU A 154 -13.37 -8.39 -20.69
N HIS A 155 -14.13 -7.76 -21.58
CA HIS A 155 -14.87 -6.54 -21.27
C HIS A 155 -15.95 -6.77 -20.19
N ASP A 156 -16.70 -7.87 -20.29
CA ASP A 156 -17.72 -8.23 -19.30
C ASP A 156 -17.10 -8.57 -17.95
N PHE A 157 -15.92 -9.19 -17.94
CA PHE A 157 -15.24 -9.56 -16.71
C PHE A 157 -14.61 -8.35 -15.99
N PHE A 158 -13.96 -7.46 -16.73
CA PHE A 158 -13.39 -6.23 -16.20
C PHE A 158 -14.40 -5.08 -16.32
N ASP A 159 -15.58 -5.25 -15.72
CA ASP A 159 -16.53 -4.17 -15.54
C ASP A 159 -15.94 -3.04 -14.68
N GLU A 160 -16.67 -1.94 -14.53
CA GLU A 160 -16.16 -0.75 -13.83
C GLU A 160 -15.69 -1.06 -12.39
N GLU A 161 -16.45 -1.87 -11.62
CA GLU A 161 -16.10 -2.24 -10.25
C GLU A 161 -14.86 -3.13 -10.20
N MET A 162 -14.83 -4.19 -11.02
CA MET A 162 -13.70 -5.12 -11.09
C MET A 162 -12.44 -4.42 -11.58
N TRP A 163 -12.56 -3.54 -12.57
CA TRP A 163 -11.45 -2.80 -13.12
C TRP A 163 -10.80 -1.88 -12.09
N GLU A 164 -11.58 -1.08 -11.35
CA GLU A 164 -11.03 -0.18 -10.32
C GLU A 164 -10.31 -0.97 -9.21
N ARG A 165 -10.86 -2.09 -8.79
CA ARG A 165 -10.21 -2.96 -7.79
C ARG A 165 -8.92 -3.58 -8.34
N PHE A 166 -8.94 -4.09 -9.57
CA PHE A 166 -7.78 -4.69 -10.22
C PHE A 166 -6.66 -3.68 -10.43
N LYS A 167 -7.00 -2.50 -10.92
CA LYS A 167 -6.06 -1.41 -11.17
C LYS A 167 -5.27 -0.98 -9.92
N LEU A 168 -5.93 -0.93 -8.76
CA LEU A 168 -5.32 -0.49 -7.51
C LEU A 168 -4.54 -1.61 -6.79
N ALA A 169 -4.81 -2.87 -7.09
CA ALA A 169 -4.30 -3.99 -6.32
C ALA A 169 -2.77 -4.15 -6.43
N PRO A 170 -2.09 -4.52 -5.31
CA PRO A 170 -0.72 -5.00 -5.35
C PRO A 170 -0.66 -6.45 -5.86
N ALA A 171 0.43 -6.83 -6.52
CA ALA A 171 0.63 -8.22 -6.95
C ALA A 171 1.12 -9.14 -5.81
N ALA A 172 1.62 -8.60 -4.71
CA ALA A 172 2.14 -9.35 -3.57
C ALA A 172 2.04 -8.55 -2.27
N VAL A 173 2.22 -9.23 -1.13
CA VAL A 173 2.32 -8.58 0.20
C VAL A 173 3.74 -8.07 0.47
N LYS A 174 4.74 -8.78 -0.06
CA LYS A 174 6.18 -8.47 0.08
C LYS A 174 6.88 -8.89 -1.21
N ASN A 175 7.95 -8.22 -1.60
CA ASN A 175 8.73 -8.46 -2.80
C ASN A 175 8.15 -7.84 -4.08
N HIS A 176 8.37 -8.45 -5.25
CA HIS A 176 8.08 -7.88 -6.56
C HIS A 176 6.62 -7.42 -6.70
N HIS A 177 6.44 -6.19 -7.17
CA HIS A 177 5.14 -5.55 -7.40
C HIS A 177 4.23 -5.47 -6.14
N ALA A 178 4.82 -5.37 -4.94
CA ALA A 178 4.09 -5.19 -3.68
C ALA A 178 3.70 -3.71 -3.44
N TYR A 179 3.26 -3.02 -4.47
CA TYR A 179 2.89 -1.60 -4.50
C TYR A 179 1.58 -1.39 -5.24
N VAL A 180 1.01 -0.20 -5.10
CA VAL A 180 -0.22 0.19 -5.83
C VAL A 180 0.00 0.10 -7.33
N HIS A 181 -0.96 -0.46 -8.05
CA HIS A 181 -0.90 -0.82 -9.47
C HIS A 181 0.04 -2.00 -9.81
N GLY A 182 0.63 -2.66 -8.81
CA GLY A 182 1.56 -3.76 -9.02
C GLY A 182 0.95 -4.97 -9.72
N LEU A 183 -0.34 -5.28 -9.45
CA LEU A 183 -1.03 -6.37 -10.13
C LEU A 183 -1.26 -6.07 -11.61
N LEU A 184 -1.64 -4.84 -11.94
CA LEU A 184 -1.80 -4.39 -13.33
C LEU A 184 -0.46 -4.46 -14.10
N GLU A 185 0.62 -3.92 -13.52
CA GLU A 185 1.96 -3.96 -14.12
C GLU A 185 2.42 -5.39 -14.36
N HIS A 186 2.38 -6.24 -13.32
CA HIS A 186 2.74 -7.66 -13.42
C HIS A 186 1.94 -8.38 -14.50
N THR A 187 0.63 -8.19 -14.53
CA THR A 187 -0.25 -8.83 -15.51
C THR A 187 0.08 -8.41 -16.94
N LEU A 188 0.37 -7.13 -17.15
CA LEU A 188 0.80 -6.62 -18.46
C LEU A 188 2.12 -7.23 -18.91
N ASP A 189 3.11 -7.31 -18.02
CA ASP A 189 4.41 -7.90 -18.33
C ASP A 189 4.29 -9.39 -18.69
N VAL A 190 3.54 -10.15 -17.89
CA VAL A 190 3.25 -11.56 -18.16
C VAL A 190 2.52 -11.72 -19.49
N THR A 191 1.53 -10.88 -19.76
CA THR A 191 0.74 -10.95 -21.00
C THR A 191 1.59 -10.63 -22.24
N LYS A 192 2.38 -9.55 -22.19
CA LYS A 192 3.29 -9.17 -23.27
C LYS A 192 4.33 -10.27 -23.57
N ALA A 193 4.93 -10.83 -22.53
CA ALA A 193 5.88 -11.94 -22.65
C ALA A 193 5.22 -13.22 -23.23
N SER A 194 4.05 -13.58 -22.70
CA SER A 194 3.30 -14.76 -23.16
C SER A 194 2.91 -14.63 -24.64
N ARG A 195 2.39 -13.48 -25.05
CA ARG A 195 2.06 -13.21 -26.46
C ARG A 195 3.29 -13.31 -27.37
N ALA A 196 4.41 -12.71 -26.96
CA ALA A 196 5.65 -12.78 -27.73
C ALA A 196 6.11 -14.23 -27.92
N ILE A 197 6.07 -15.05 -26.88
CA ILE A 197 6.38 -16.49 -26.96
C ILE A 197 5.36 -17.21 -27.85
N GLY A 198 4.08 -16.92 -27.70
CA GLY A 198 3.01 -17.50 -28.52
C GLY A 198 3.21 -17.26 -30.01
N TYR A 199 3.55 -16.04 -30.40
CA TYR A 199 3.85 -15.70 -31.80
C TYR A 199 5.11 -16.43 -32.34
N ILE A 200 6.14 -16.63 -31.49
CA ILE A 200 7.32 -17.43 -31.90
C ILE A 200 6.91 -18.85 -32.23
N TYR A 201 6.05 -19.47 -31.42
CA TYR A 201 5.56 -20.83 -31.71
C TYR A 201 4.63 -20.90 -32.94
N LEU A 202 3.76 -19.91 -33.07
CA LEU A 202 2.88 -19.79 -34.25
C LEU A 202 3.70 -19.72 -35.53
N ASN A 203 4.76 -18.91 -35.57
CA ASN A 203 5.67 -18.76 -36.70
C ASN A 203 6.48 -20.04 -36.99
N LYS A 204 6.60 -20.95 -36.02
CA LYS A 204 7.19 -22.29 -36.21
C LYS A 204 6.16 -23.32 -36.70
N GLY A 205 4.93 -22.92 -36.97
CA GLY A 205 3.86 -23.79 -37.48
C GLY A 205 3.13 -24.58 -36.36
N LEU A 206 3.33 -24.24 -35.09
CA LEU A 206 2.59 -24.84 -34.00
C LEU A 206 1.21 -24.18 -33.87
N LYS A 207 0.20 -24.93 -33.46
CA LYS A 207 -1.13 -24.41 -33.23
C LYS A 207 -1.18 -23.72 -31.85
N VAL A 208 -1.21 -22.40 -31.86
CA VAL A 208 -1.36 -21.56 -30.67
C VAL A 208 -2.55 -20.64 -30.90
N ASP A 209 -3.49 -20.64 -29.99
CA ASP A 209 -4.57 -19.66 -29.96
C ASP A 209 -4.08 -18.45 -29.13
N ILE A 210 -3.78 -17.35 -29.82
CA ILE A 210 -3.24 -16.15 -29.19
C ILE A 210 -4.28 -15.46 -28.31
N ASP A 211 -5.55 -15.54 -28.65
CA ASP A 211 -6.61 -14.88 -27.88
C ASP A 211 -6.85 -15.62 -26.55
N ILE A 212 -6.91 -16.96 -26.59
CA ILE A 212 -7.00 -17.77 -25.36
C ILE A 212 -5.74 -17.60 -24.49
N LEU A 213 -4.54 -17.58 -25.09
CA LEU A 213 -3.30 -17.33 -24.38
C LEU A 213 -3.31 -15.96 -23.71
N THR A 214 -3.80 -14.95 -24.43
CA THR A 214 -3.93 -13.57 -23.90
C THR A 214 -4.91 -13.53 -22.73
N ALA A 215 -6.10 -14.10 -22.87
CA ALA A 215 -7.08 -14.16 -21.79
C ALA A 215 -6.55 -14.90 -20.56
N GLY A 216 -5.89 -16.04 -20.76
CA GLY A 216 -5.25 -16.79 -19.68
C GLY A 216 -4.20 -15.96 -18.95
N ALA A 217 -3.37 -15.21 -19.67
CA ALA A 217 -2.36 -14.35 -19.10
C ALA A 217 -2.96 -13.14 -18.35
N LEU A 218 -4.04 -12.51 -18.86
CA LEU A 218 -4.72 -11.40 -18.21
C LEU A 218 -5.44 -11.84 -16.92
N LEU A 219 -5.91 -13.07 -16.86
CA LEU A 219 -6.73 -13.57 -15.74
C LEU A 219 -5.95 -14.44 -14.73
N HIS A 220 -4.68 -14.80 -14.99
CA HIS A 220 -3.94 -15.82 -14.22
C HIS A 220 -3.85 -15.50 -12.72
N ASP A 221 -3.77 -14.24 -12.37
CA ASP A 221 -3.56 -13.77 -10.99
C ASP A 221 -4.78 -13.05 -10.40
N ILE A 222 -5.95 -13.11 -11.04
CA ILE A 222 -7.16 -12.41 -10.59
C ILE A 222 -7.61 -12.79 -9.19
N GLY A 223 -7.29 -14.00 -8.74
CA GLY A 223 -7.54 -14.48 -7.39
C GLY A 223 -6.85 -13.68 -6.30
N LYS A 224 -5.80 -12.91 -6.64
CA LYS A 224 -5.10 -12.03 -5.71
C LYS A 224 -5.99 -10.90 -5.17
N LEU A 225 -7.02 -10.50 -5.90
CA LEU A 225 -8.01 -9.52 -5.43
C LEU A 225 -8.78 -9.96 -4.17
N ARG A 226 -8.84 -11.27 -3.88
CA ARG A 226 -9.40 -11.81 -2.64
C ARG A 226 -8.34 -12.04 -1.56
N ALA A 227 -7.09 -12.28 -1.98
CA ALA A 227 -6.01 -12.60 -1.05
C ALA A 227 -5.31 -11.35 -0.51
N TYR A 228 -5.32 -10.25 -1.26
CA TYR A 228 -4.60 -9.01 -0.97
C TYR A 228 -5.51 -7.78 -1.11
N SER A 229 -6.73 -7.85 -0.52
CA SER A 229 -7.61 -6.68 -0.51
C SER A 229 -6.91 -5.48 0.13
N ILE A 230 -7.16 -4.30 -0.44
CA ILE A 230 -6.70 -3.02 0.12
C ILE A 230 -7.66 -2.57 1.25
N ASP A 231 -8.70 -3.37 1.53
CA ASP A 231 -9.72 -3.10 2.57
C ASP A 231 -9.14 -3.21 3.99
#